data_f1aaa34543316c396c37a02303cc675f
#
_entry.id   f1aaa34543316c396c37a02303cc675f
#
_cell.length_a   1.000
_cell.length_b   1.000
_cell.length_c   1.000
_cell.angle_alpha   90.00
_cell.angle_beta   90.00
_cell.angle_gamma   90.00
#
_symmetry.space_group_name_H-M   'P 1'
#
loop_
_entity.id
_entity.type
_entity.pdbx_description
1 polymer ?
#
loop_
_entity_poly.entity_id
_entity_poly.type
_entity_poly.pdbx_seq_one_letter_code
_entity_poly.pdbx_strand_id
1 'polypeptide(L)'
;MLTLYQEIKFKYLFGFIIGFFITQTLNSQVKENGLIKQEKIITYWNKDKNIIRSIGQYHTEGFSAVGEKIGKWVFYYPTGKVREISHFFLGELHGPYQSFYENGKLKFDGFFFLGKPDSTFKSYYGNGVLSEMGSYEIIPKVNYQDTINLLFLKNKPSLYDSRKINEWEYFYNNGKPMEKTQFKTGDTTEFVLQFYDTSGMALVTNGNGKRKTYFPDNKLRSEVEYKSGLKHGKFTLFKPNGQLRKTGFYKNGLMDSTWQETFIVIDTTYQVTQYKDGLKNGEFNEFYPEGNISMKGTFYNSYKEGEWVYYFVNGKFDMKGEFKKDLQDGFWEYFYPSGQLYYEGSFINGQKNKNWKFYYNDGKIWKEGVYQFDQKNGNWTTYFESGQKAMEGKFKNDKEDGVWKSWYENGQLKDKGYFSEGRMNYHWDGYYKNGQLKYSGDYDNDHKNNKWSFWDPNGKLIEIRHYKVIDYKNEIVIGDTRVLKRSVHHGKWVKYDEVDGSVKSEENYADGKLNGVSKFYHPGGVIIHRSINYKDGLLDGQSEFFGRKGNKIGETNYKENKKHGDMMLFSKKGKLIYHVVYKEGVKTKDVIKKVSYKYFSSKGKK
;
A
#
# COMPACT_ATOMS: atom_id res chain seq x y z
N MET A 1 48.41 29.17 7.26
CA MET A 1 47.42 29.29 8.36
C MET A 1 46.87 30.70 8.55
N LEU A 2 47.67 31.79 8.46
CA LEU A 2 47.13 33.16 8.55
C LEU A 2 46.24 33.58 7.36
N THR A 3 46.53 33.12 6.17
CA THR A 3 45.74 33.43 4.94
C THR A 3 44.36 32.79 4.96
N LEU A 4 44.22 31.57 5.48
CA LEU A 4 42.93 30.89 5.64
C LEU A 4 42.04 31.55 6.70
N TYR A 5 42.64 32.10 7.74
CA TYR A 5 41.92 32.79 8.82
C TYR A 5 41.40 34.18 8.39
N GLN A 6 42.07 34.85 7.47
CA GLN A 6 41.57 36.10 6.88
C GLN A 6 40.47 35.86 5.85
N GLU A 7 40.53 34.80 5.04
CA GLU A 7 39.45 34.48 4.11
C GLU A 7 38.17 34.04 4.83
N ILE A 8 38.27 33.34 5.95
CA ILE A 8 37.12 32.97 6.78
C ILE A 8 36.49 34.20 7.42
N LYS A 9 37.28 35.15 8.00
CA LYS A 9 36.74 36.40 8.52
C LYS A 9 36.10 37.28 7.46
N PHE A 10 36.65 37.31 6.25
CA PHE A 10 36.09 38.07 5.14
C PHE A 10 34.78 37.47 4.63
N LYS A 11 34.65 36.16 4.60
CA LYS A 11 33.39 35.49 4.24
C LYS A 11 32.29 35.71 5.28
N TYR A 12 32.61 35.72 6.58
CA TYR A 12 31.62 35.98 7.62
C TYR A 12 31.25 37.46 7.71
N LEU A 13 32.20 38.38 7.53
CA LEU A 13 31.91 39.83 7.48
C LEU A 13 31.07 40.15 6.21
N PHE A 14 31.38 39.52 5.09
CA PHE A 14 30.61 39.67 3.84
C PHE A 14 29.22 39.07 3.94
N GLY A 15 29.02 37.93 4.61
CA GLY A 15 27.71 37.35 4.90
C GLY A 15 26.86 38.23 5.79
N PHE A 16 27.45 38.85 6.82
CA PHE A 16 26.76 39.78 7.74
C PHE A 16 26.41 41.12 7.06
N ILE A 17 27.34 41.65 6.27
CA ILE A 17 27.11 42.87 5.47
C ILE A 17 26.12 42.63 4.34
N ILE A 18 26.18 41.50 3.66
CA ILE A 18 25.22 41.13 2.61
C ILE A 18 23.83 40.89 3.22
N GLY A 19 23.72 40.18 4.34
CA GLY A 19 22.46 40.02 5.07
C GLY A 19 21.83 41.36 5.47
N PHE A 20 22.65 42.29 5.97
CA PHE A 20 22.19 43.63 6.35
C PHE A 20 21.86 44.51 5.16
N PHE A 21 22.64 44.47 4.08
CA PHE A 21 22.35 45.19 2.84
C PHE A 21 21.13 44.60 2.09
N ILE A 22 20.93 43.28 2.11
CA ILE A 22 19.76 42.66 1.50
C ILE A 22 18.48 43.00 2.25
N THR A 23 18.51 43.03 3.59
CA THR A 23 17.36 43.48 4.37
C THR A 23 17.08 44.96 4.15
N GLN A 24 18.10 45.81 3.98
CA GLN A 24 17.91 47.23 3.62
C GLN A 24 17.48 47.41 2.15
N THR A 25 18.09 46.71 1.20
CA THR A 25 17.72 46.81 -0.23
C THR A 25 16.36 46.18 -0.52
N LEU A 26 16.03 45.04 0.07
CA LEU A 26 14.66 44.49 -0.02
C LEU A 26 13.64 45.42 0.67
N ASN A 27 13.94 45.95 1.84
CA ASN A 27 13.06 46.93 2.50
C ASN A 27 12.94 48.23 1.69
N SER A 28 14.00 48.70 1.00
CA SER A 28 13.92 49.90 0.15
C SER A 28 13.19 49.62 -1.16
N GLN A 29 13.47 48.52 -1.87
CA GLN A 29 12.76 48.15 -3.10
C GLN A 29 11.31 47.77 -2.85
N VAL A 30 11.00 47.13 -1.73
CA VAL A 30 9.63 46.82 -1.33
C VAL A 30 8.85 48.06 -0.90
N LYS A 31 9.51 49.06 -0.32
CA LYS A 31 8.90 50.37 -0.02
C LYS A 31 8.67 51.25 -1.27
N GLU A 32 9.61 51.21 -2.24
CA GLU A 32 9.49 52.02 -3.46
C GLU A 32 8.41 51.49 -4.43
N ASN A 33 8.12 50.19 -4.43
CA ASN A 33 7.16 49.59 -5.37
C ASN A 33 5.74 49.41 -4.82
N GLY A 34 5.43 49.90 -3.62
CA GLY A 34 4.07 49.86 -3.05
C GLY A 34 3.51 48.44 -2.80
N LEU A 35 4.41 47.43 -2.75
CA LEU A 35 4.06 46.02 -2.67
C LEU A 35 3.63 45.52 -1.27
N ILE A 36 3.80 46.36 -0.22
CA ILE A 36 3.42 46.00 1.16
C ILE A 36 2.50 47.06 1.75
N LYS A 37 1.23 46.76 1.86
CA LYS A 37 0.30 47.53 2.68
C LYS A 37 0.31 46.94 4.09
N GLN A 38 0.67 47.80 5.07
CA GLN A 38 0.78 47.38 6.48
C GLN A 38 -0.51 47.81 7.20
N GLU A 39 -1.22 46.83 7.76
CA GLU A 39 -2.37 47.09 8.62
C GLU A 39 -2.07 46.74 10.07
N LYS A 40 -2.19 47.70 10.98
CA LYS A 40 -2.10 47.45 12.41
C LYS A 40 -3.35 46.75 12.89
N ILE A 41 -3.17 45.58 13.49
CA ILE A 41 -4.27 44.73 13.96
C ILE A 41 -4.15 44.53 15.46
N ILE A 42 -5.27 44.64 16.15
CA ILE A 42 -5.45 44.29 17.55
C ILE A 42 -6.41 43.10 17.63
N THR A 43 -5.96 42.02 18.27
CA THR A 43 -6.83 40.86 18.54
C THR A 43 -7.18 40.80 20.03
N TYR A 44 -8.29 40.16 20.37
CA TYR A 44 -8.81 40.13 21.72
C TYR A 44 -9.06 38.69 22.18
N TRP A 45 -8.99 38.47 23.50
CA TRP A 45 -9.31 37.20 24.12
C TRP A 45 -10.82 36.96 24.24
N ASN A 46 -11.59 38.02 24.32
CA ASN A 46 -13.04 37.98 24.52
C ASN A 46 -13.83 38.70 23.42
N LYS A 47 -15.12 38.42 23.32
CA LYS A 47 -16.01 39.00 22.31
C LYS A 47 -16.23 40.50 22.51
N ASP A 48 -16.17 40.99 23.74
CA ASP A 48 -16.41 42.40 24.09
C ASP A 48 -15.22 43.30 23.76
N LYS A 49 -14.12 42.74 23.26
CA LYS A 49 -12.89 43.44 22.81
C LYS A 49 -12.27 44.35 23.87
N ASN A 50 -12.34 43.97 25.15
CA ASN A 50 -11.73 44.71 26.26
C ASN A 50 -10.45 44.04 26.82
N ILE A 51 -10.17 42.77 26.48
CA ILE A 51 -8.94 42.08 26.90
C ILE A 51 -8.11 41.80 25.63
N ILE A 52 -7.05 42.56 25.46
CA ILE A 52 -6.15 42.47 24.31
C ILE A 52 -5.40 41.14 24.36
N ARG A 53 -5.36 40.45 23.22
CA ARG A 53 -4.62 39.21 23.00
C ARG A 53 -3.28 39.46 22.27
N SER A 54 -3.32 40.29 21.21
CA SER A 54 -2.10 40.65 20.48
C SER A 54 -2.24 41.97 19.73
N ILE A 55 -1.09 42.64 19.54
CA ILE A 55 -0.98 43.84 18.70
C ILE A 55 0.17 43.61 17.74
N GLY A 56 -0.03 43.89 16.45
CA GLY A 56 1.01 43.75 15.44
C GLY A 56 0.56 44.22 14.08
N GLN A 57 1.26 43.80 13.04
CA GLN A 57 1.01 44.17 11.65
C GLN A 57 0.95 42.94 10.76
N TYR A 58 0.01 42.93 9.82
CA TYR A 58 -0.08 41.92 8.77
C TYR A 58 0.32 42.51 7.42
N HIS A 59 0.83 41.64 6.59
CA HIS A 59 1.00 41.86 5.18
C HIS A 59 -0.33 41.63 4.45
N THR A 60 -0.80 42.59 3.65
CA THR A 60 -2.15 42.54 3.03
C THR A 60 -2.14 42.42 1.53
N GLU A 61 -1.02 42.66 0.84
CA GLU A 61 -0.90 42.58 -0.64
C GLU A 61 0.49 42.01 -1.05
N GLY A 62 0.60 41.46 -2.26
CA GLY A 62 1.83 40.99 -2.86
C GLY A 62 1.91 39.47 -3.03
N PHE A 63 3.11 38.91 -3.05
CA PHE A 63 3.39 37.50 -3.39
C PHE A 63 2.94 36.47 -2.33
N SER A 64 2.53 36.94 -1.17
CA SER A 64 2.20 36.11 -0.03
C SER A 64 0.70 36.04 0.21
N ALA A 65 0.24 34.96 0.82
CA ALA A 65 -1.15 34.85 1.25
C ALA A 65 -1.49 35.97 2.25
N VAL A 66 -2.60 36.64 2.04
CA VAL A 66 -3.15 37.64 2.93
C VAL A 66 -3.16 37.13 4.37
N GLY A 67 -2.51 37.87 5.29
CA GLY A 67 -2.51 37.55 6.71
C GLY A 67 -1.20 37.03 7.29
N GLU A 68 -0.06 37.13 6.61
CA GLU A 68 1.23 36.83 7.21
C GLU A 68 1.70 37.97 8.12
N LYS A 69 2.23 37.61 9.30
CA LYS A 69 2.75 38.58 10.28
C LYS A 69 4.02 39.23 9.79
N ILE A 70 4.15 40.52 9.98
CA ILE A 70 5.37 41.31 9.73
C ILE A 70 5.69 42.25 10.91
N GLY A 71 6.97 42.64 11.03
CA GLY A 71 7.39 43.60 12.01
C GLY A 71 7.20 43.13 13.46
N LYS A 72 7.09 44.11 14.34
CA LYS A 72 6.98 43.86 15.80
C LYS A 72 5.57 43.43 16.19
N TRP A 73 5.47 42.36 16.97
CA TRP A 73 4.24 41.85 17.58
C TRP A 73 4.39 41.82 19.10
N VAL A 74 3.32 42.21 19.81
CA VAL A 74 3.22 42.07 21.25
C VAL A 74 2.01 41.21 21.57
N PHE A 75 2.22 40.15 22.30
CA PHE A 75 1.17 39.22 22.75
C PHE A 75 0.98 39.36 24.25
N TYR A 76 -0.25 39.21 24.71
CA TYR A 76 -0.61 39.38 26.11
C TYR A 76 -1.26 38.11 26.66
N TYR A 77 -1.10 37.92 27.96
CA TYR A 77 -1.93 36.96 28.72
C TYR A 77 -3.34 37.50 28.89
N PRO A 78 -4.34 36.62 29.22
CA PRO A 78 -5.67 37.10 29.60
C PRO A 78 -5.70 38.07 30.75
N THR A 79 -4.69 38.04 31.61
CA THR A 79 -4.46 38.97 32.72
C THR A 79 -3.97 40.38 32.30
N GLY A 80 -3.78 40.61 31.00
CA GLY A 80 -3.28 41.88 30.46
C GLY A 80 -1.77 42.07 30.51
N LYS A 81 -1.02 41.16 31.16
CA LYS A 81 0.43 41.22 31.19
C LYS A 81 1.03 40.78 29.86
N VAL A 82 2.17 41.34 29.48
CA VAL A 82 2.91 40.94 28.27
C VAL A 82 3.35 39.50 28.41
N ARG A 83 3.03 38.70 27.41
CA ARG A 83 3.44 37.29 27.26
C ARG A 83 4.68 37.17 26.36
N GLU A 84 4.70 37.94 25.27
CA GLU A 84 5.69 37.78 24.21
C GLU A 84 5.86 39.09 23.44
N ILE A 85 7.09 39.43 23.11
CA ILE A 85 7.47 40.46 22.15
C ILE A 85 8.32 39.78 21.09
N SER A 86 7.82 39.76 19.87
CA SER A 86 8.45 39.06 18.76
C SER A 86 8.48 39.93 17.50
N HIS A 87 9.38 39.60 16.61
CA HIS A 87 9.47 40.22 15.29
C HIS A 87 9.26 39.15 14.24
N PHE A 88 8.54 39.51 13.17
CA PHE A 88 8.21 38.61 12.09
C PHE A 88 8.63 39.18 10.74
N PHE A 89 9.03 38.31 9.85
CA PHE A 89 9.20 38.57 8.43
C PHE A 89 8.44 37.50 7.63
N LEU A 90 7.40 37.91 6.89
CA LEU A 90 6.54 37.02 6.11
C LEU A 90 6.06 35.79 6.88
N GLY A 91 5.52 36.01 8.08
CA GLY A 91 4.96 34.97 8.95
C GLY A 91 5.97 34.24 9.83
N GLU A 92 7.27 34.30 9.53
CA GLU A 92 8.34 33.64 10.28
C GLU A 92 8.96 34.56 11.35
N LEU A 93 9.33 34.00 12.50
CA LEU A 93 10.08 34.74 13.51
C LEU A 93 11.40 35.23 12.93
N HIS A 94 11.65 36.54 12.98
CA HIS A 94 12.87 37.14 12.43
C HIS A 94 13.22 38.42 13.19
N GLY A 95 14.31 38.39 13.92
CA GLY A 95 14.75 39.51 14.78
C GLY A 95 14.67 39.20 16.26
N PRO A 96 14.74 40.24 17.13
CA PRO A 96 14.69 40.10 18.58
C PRO A 96 13.39 39.43 19.05
N TYR A 97 13.52 38.53 20.01
CA TYR A 97 12.40 37.80 20.61
C TYR A 97 12.55 37.77 22.13
N GLN A 98 11.50 38.14 22.84
CA GLN A 98 11.38 38.02 24.27
C GLN A 98 10.06 37.40 24.66
N SER A 99 10.05 36.46 25.60
CA SER A 99 8.84 35.97 26.22
C SER A 99 8.91 36.07 27.74
N PHE A 100 7.76 36.14 28.37
CA PHE A 100 7.61 36.36 29.79
C PHE A 100 6.70 35.31 30.42
N TYR A 101 6.94 34.99 31.67
CA TYR A 101 6.01 34.26 32.50
C TYR A 101 4.83 35.15 32.89
N GLU A 102 3.73 34.55 33.31
CA GLU A 102 2.54 35.30 33.73
C GLU A 102 2.77 36.18 34.97
N ASN A 103 3.78 35.83 35.78
CA ASN A 103 4.25 36.70 36.88
C ASN A 103 5.03 37.94 36.40
N GLY A 104 5.24 38.11 35.11
CA GLY A 104 5.93 39.23 34.47
C GLY A 104 7.46 39.08 34.38
N LYS A 105 8.04 38.01 34.93
CA LYS A 105 9.48 37.75 34.81
C LYS A 105 9.82 37.24 33.41
N LEU A 106 11.03 37.61 32.95
CA LEU A 106 11.56 37.18 31.67
C LEU A 106 11.65 35.63 31.64
N LYS A 107 11.18 35.00 30.56
CA LYS A 107 11.25 33.57 30.32
C LYS A 107 12.31 33.24 29.28
N PHE A 108 12.42 34.08 28.25
CA PHE A 108 13.31 33.87 27.13
C PHE A 108 13.76 35.24 26.56
N ASP A 109 15.00 35.33 26.15
CA ASP A 109 15.60 36.49 25.46
C ASP A 109 16.59 35.98 24.41
N GLY A 110 16.41 36.40 23.18
CA GLY A 110 17.26 35.94 22.08
C GLY A 110 16.89 36.53 20.74
N PHE A 111 17.46 35.96 19.72
CA PHE A 111 17.29 36.40 18.34
C PHE A 111 16.86 35.19 17.46
N PHE A 112 16.00 35.45 16.47
CA PHE A 112 15.58 34.47 15.51
C PHE A 112 15.88 34.93 14.08
N PHE A 113 16.21 33.97 13.21
CA PHE A 113 16.35 34.18 11.79
C PHE A 113 15.43 33.17 11.07
N LEU A 114 14.37 33.66 10.42
CA LEU A 114 13.37 32.85 9.68
C LEU A 114 12.93 31.59 10.46
N GLY A 115 12.43 31.81 11.67
CA GLY A 115 11.90 30.78 12.55
C GLY A 115 12.92 29.96 13.33
N LYS A 116 14.23 30.19 13.15
CA LYS A 116 15.30 29.46 13.82
C LYS A 116 16.05 30.34 14.80
N PRO A 117 16.45 29.86 16.00
CA PRO A 117 17.30 30.60 16.91
C PRO A 117 18.62 30.98 16.23
N ASP A 118 19.06 32.20 16.44
CA ASP A 118 20.31 32.75 15.93
C ASP A 118 21.01 33.63 16.96
N SER A 119 22.35 33.74 16.88
CA SER A 119 23.13 34.58 17.75
C SER A 119 22.94 34.27 19.25
N THR A 120 22.70 35.25 20.10
CA THR A 120 22.59 35.06 21.55
C THR A 120 21.26 34.47 21.97
N PHE A 121 21.31 33.60 22.98
CA PHE A 121 20.18 32.90 23.55
C PHE A 121 20.28 32.90 25.08
N LYS A 122 19.20 33.28 25.76
CA LYS A 122 19.05 33.18 27.21
C LYS A 122 17.68 32.71 27.58
N SER A 123 17.58 31.74 28.48
CA SER A 123 16.33 31.35 29.09
C SER A 123 16.37 31.43 30.60
N TYR A 124 15.22 31.55 31.24
CA TYR A 124 15.11 31.83 32.68
C TYR A 124 14.04 30.92 33.30
N TYR A 125 14.23 30.59 34.55
CA TYR A 125 13.23 29.94 35.38
C TYR A 125 12.08 30.90 35.75
N GLY A 126 10.93 30.35 36.17
CA GLY A 126 9.78 31.16 36.62
C GLY A 126 10.04 32.06 37.83
N ASN A 127 11.12 31.81 38.60
CA ASN A 127 11.60 32.70 39.66
C ASN A 127 12.50 33.84 39.13
N GLY A 128 12.80 33.88 37.82
CA GLY A 128 13.63 34.90 37.16
C GLY A 128 15.11 34.60 37.16
N VAL A 129 15.55 33.49 37.72
CA VAL A 129 16.95 33.05 37.68
C VAL A 129 17.28 32.55 36.26
N LEU A 130 18.48 32.91 35.75
CA LEU A 130 18.97 32.38 34.47
C LEU A 130 19.04 30.85 34.51
N SER A 131 18.49 30.17 33.51
CA SER A 131 18.52 28.71 33.39
C SER A 131 19.58 28.22 32.41
N GLU A 132 19.73 28.92 31.28
CA GLU A 132 20.78 28.64 30.30
C GLU A 132 21.10 29.87 29.46
N MET A 133 22.33 29.92 28.95
CA MET A 133 22.75 30.89 27.95
C MET A 133 23.80 30.33 27.01
N GLY A 134 23.85 30.87 25.81
CA GLY A 134 24.80 30.49 24.76
C GLY A 134 24.54 31.20 23.45
N SER A 135 25.03 30.60 22.36
CA SER A 135 24.87 31.16 21.01
C SER A 135 24.52 30.10 20.00
N TYR A 136 23.73 30.49 19.02
CA TYR A 136 23.40 29.71 17.85
C TYR A 136 24.02 30.29 16.58
N GLU A 137 24.27 29.43 15.59
CA GLU A 137 24.56 29.84 14.23
C GLU A 137 23.55 29.23 13.28
N ILE A 138 23.24 29.94 12.20
CA ILE A 138 22.31 29.50 11.14
C ILE A 138 23.06 28.67 10.13
N ILE A 139 22.41 27.56 9.71
CA ILE A 139 22.89 26.65 8.69
C ILE A 139 21.92 26.67 7.51
N PRO A 140 22.32 27.17 6.34
CA PRO A 140 21.47 27.12 5.14
C PRO A 140 21.35 25.66 4.64
N LYS A 141 20.13 25.25 4.32
CA LYS A 141 19.83 23.93 3.72
C LYS A 141 19.80 23.95 2.19
N VAL A 142 19.65 25.12 1.61
CA VAL A 142 19.57 25.38 0.18
C VAL A 142 20.56 26.48 -0.21
N ASN A 143 20.90 26.56 -1.52
CA ASN A 143 21.75 27.65 -1.97
C ASN A 143 20.99 28.99 -1.93
N TYR A 144 21.75 30.09 -1.97
CA TYR A 144 21.20 31.44 -1.80
C TYR A 144 20.16 31.83 -2.86
N GLN A 145 20.35 31.41 -4.11
CA GLN A 145 19.44 31.77 -5.22
C GLN A 145 18.07 31.10 -5.06
N ASP A 146 18.04 29.87 -4.57
CA ASP A 146 16.80 29.14 -4.31
C ASP A 146 16.05 29.70 -3.11
N THR A 147 16.77 30.22 -2.12
CA THR A 147 16.20 30.81 -0.89
C THR A 147 15.21 31.93 -1.18
N ILE A 148 15.55 32.87 -2.09
CA ILE A 148 14.71 34.04 -2.41
C ILE A 148 13.39 33.56 -3.02
N ASN A 149 13.43 32.61 -3.93
CA ASN A 149 12.24 32.06 -4.61
C ASN A 149 11.33 31.30 -3.62
N LEU A 150 11.94 30.56 -2.69
CA LEU A 150 11.21 29.71 -1.74
C LEU A 150 10.56 30.49 -0.59
N LEU A 151 11.07 31.69 -0.24
CA LEU A 151 10.49 32.55 0.81
C LEU A 151 9.05 32.99 0.50
N PHE A 152 8.66 33.05 -0.78
CA PHE A 152 7.34 33.48 -1.21
C PHE A 152 6.36 32.35 -1.49
N LEU A 153 6.74 31.09 -1.24
CA LEU A 153 5.84 29.95 -1.41
C LEU A 153 4.82 29.89 -0.28
N LYS A 154 3.58 29.50 -0.60
CA LYS A 154 2.49 29.32 0.37
C LYS A 154 2.81 28.27 1.45
N ASN A 155 3.50 27.18 1.07
CA ASN A 155 4.01 26.13 1.95
C ASN A 155 5.54 26.20 1.98
N LYS A 156 6.08 27.10 2.79
CA LYS A 156 7.54 27.31 2.89
C LYS A 156 8.23 26.09 3.47
N PRO A 157 9.18 25.46 2.77
CA PRO A 157 10.05 24.48 3.40
C PRO A 157 10.96 25.17 4.42
N SER A 158 11.40 24.44 5.45
CA SER A 158 12.42 24.97 6.38
C SER A 158 13.74 25.13 5.65
N LEU A 159 14.07 26.37 5.27
CA LEU A 159 15.23 26.73 4.46
C LEU A 159 16.53 26.73 5.25
N TYR A 160 16.40 26.87 6.56
CA TYR A 160 17.51 26.99 7.49
C TYR A 160 17.38 26.00 8.63
N ASP A 161 18.49 25.63 9.20
CA ASP A 161 18.60 25.00 10.50
C ASP A 161 19.42 25.87 11.42
N SER A 162 19.46 25.55 12.71
CA SER A 162 20.34 26.22 13.65
C SER A 162 21.03 25.24 14.56
N ARG A 163 22.23 25.51 14.96
CA ARG A 163 23.00 24.70 15.92
C ARG A 163 23.67 25.54 16.97
N LYS A 164 23.88 24.94 18.13
CA LYS A 164 24.66 25.54 19.22
C LYS A 164 26.12 25.69 18.81
N ILE A 165 26.71 26.83 19.14
CA ILE A 165 28.13 27.11 18.93
C ILE A 165 28.73 27.68 20.21
N ASN A 166 30.06 27.67 20.29
CA ASN A 166 30.84 28.25 21.39
C ASN A 166 30.50 27.64 22.76
N GLU A 167 30.63 28.39 23.81
CA GLU A 167 30.34 27.95 25.16
C GLU A 167 28.86 28.13 25.49
N TRP A 168 28.30 27.14 26.19
CA TRP A 168 26.99 27.20 26.79
C TRP A 168 27.09 26.99 28.27
N GLU A 169 26.38 27.80 29.05
CA GLU A 169 26.30 27.74 30.49
C GLU A 169 24.87 27.43 30.93
N TYR A 170 24.74 26.51 31.85
CA TYR A 170 23.48 26.07 32.43
C TYR A 170 23.53 26.29 33.94
N PHE A 171 22.40 26.63 34.54
CA PHE A 171 22.28 26.95 35.94
C PHE A 171 21.12 26.20 36.59
N TYR A 172 21.23 25.91 37.86
CA TYR A 172 20.13 25.44 38.67
C TYR A 172 19.15 26.57 38.97
N ASN A 173 17.91 26.24 39.39
CA ASN A 173 16.89 27.23 39.73
C ASN A 173 17.23 28.10 40.97
N ASN A 174 18.24 27.73 41.75
CA ASN A 174 18.83 28.50 42.83
C ASN A 174 19.97 29.44 42.39
N GLY A 175 20.28 29.47 41.08
CA GLY A 175 21.31 30.33 40.49
C GLY A 175 22.74 29.76 40.53
N LYS A 176 22.96 28.61 41.17
CA LYS A 176 24.27 27.96 41.13
C LYS A 176 24.58 27.42 39.74
N PRO A 177 25.86 27.46 39.29
CA PRO A 177 26.28 26.81 38.05
C PRO A 177 25.92 25.33 38.09
N MET A 178 25.42 24.79 36.94
CA MET A 178 25.13 23.40 36.76
C MET A 178 26.11 22.76 35.79
N GLU A 179 26.27 23.37 34.61
CA GLU A 179 27.08 22.78 33.55
C GLU A 179 27.67 23.87 32.64
N LYS A 180 28.86 23.63 32.15
CA LYS A 180 29.49 24.42 31.09
C LYS A 180 29.90 23.47 29.97
N THR A 181 29.40 23.71 28.76
CA THR A 181 29.71 22.92 27.58
C THR A 181 30.30 23.77 26.48
N GLN A 182 31.00 23.16 25.55
CA GLN A 182 31.54 23.79 24.36
C GLN A 182 31.10 23.05 23.11
N PHE A 183 30.64 23.79 22.12
CA PHE A 183 30.35 23.31 20.78
C PHE A 183 31.35 23.92 19.80
N LYS A 184 31.94 23.08 18.94
CA LYS A 184 32.86 23.55 17.89
C LYS A 184 32.07 23.97 16.65
N THR A 185 32.51 25.06 16.02
CA THR A 185 31.96 25.50 14.73
C THR A 185 32.12 24.38 13.68
N GLY A 186 31.05 24.07 12.97
CA GLY A 186 31.06 22.99 11.96
C GLY A 186 30.81 21.59 12.52
N ASP A 187 30.66 21.43 13.85
CA ASP A 187 30.45 20.15 14.52
C ASP A 187 29.23 20.23 15.45
N THR A 188 28.50 19.16 15.62
CA THR A 188 27.38 19.03 16.56
C THR A 188 27.83 18.38 17.89
N THR A 189 29.09 18.04 18.02
CA THR A 189 29.64 17.37 19.20
C THR A 189 29.66 18.32 20.39
N GLU A 190 29.04 17.89 21.49
CA GLU A 190 29.04 18.56 22.77
C GLU A 190 30.24 18.13 23.61
N PHE A 191 31.04 19.09 24.04
CA PHE A 191 32.14 18.88 24.96
C PHE A 191 31.78 19.44 26.34
N VAL A 192 31.56 18.59 27.33
CA VAL A 192 31.30 19.00 28.73
C VAL A 192 32.58 19.41 29.38
N LEU A 193 32.75 20.70 29.66
CA LEU A 193 33.94 21.26 30.31
C LEU A 193 33.86 21.17 31.85
N GLN A 194 32.68 21.49 32.40
CA GLN A 194 32.42 21.50 33.84
C GLN A 194 31.00 20.97 34.11
N PHE A 195 30.86 20.25 35.21
CA PHE A 195 29.56 19.85 35.72
C PHE A 195 29.59 19.87 37.25
N TYR A 196 28.61 20.53 37.86
CA TYR A 196 28.44 20.65 39.30
C TYR A 196 27.14 19.97 39.73
N ASP A 197 27.12 19.43 40.93
CA ASP A 197 25.88 18.97 41.54
C ASP A 197 25.10 20.15 42.18
N THR A 198 23.92 19.86 42.71
CA THR A 198 23.04 20.87 43.34
C THR A 198 23.66 21.52 44.59
N SER A 199 24.63 20.87 45.23
CA SER A 199 25.40 21.45 46.34
C SER A 199 26.44 22.45 45.86
N GLY A 200 26.86 22.35 44.58
CA GLY A 200 27.95 23.13 43.98
C GLY A 200 29.28 22.38 43.96
N MET A 201 29.32 21.10 44.28
CA MET A 201 30.51 20.26 44.17
C MET A 201 30.80 19.95 42.70
N ALA A 202 32.03 20.18 42.26
CA ALA A 202 32.45 19.86 40.89
C ALA A 202 32.61 18.36 40.72
N LEU A 203 31.82 17.78 39.80
CA LEU A 203 31.84 16.35 39.42
C LEU A 203 32.58 16.11 38.09
N VAL A 204 32.63 17.12 37.22
CA VAL A 204 33.47 17.17 36.02
C VAL A 204 34.26 18.47 36.04
N THR A 205 35.58 18.39 35.87
CA THR A 205 36.49 19.54 35.83
C THR A 205 37.43 19.41 34.63
N ASN A 206 37.54 20.45 33.81
CA ASN A 206 38.35 20.45 32.59
C ASN A 206 38.03 19.22 31.68
N GLY A 207 36.75 18.87 31.57
CA GLY A 207 36.29 17.79 30.76
C GLY A 207 36.50 16.38 31.30
N ASN A 208 36.99 16.24 32.54
CA ASN A 208 37.29 14.94 33.16
C ASN A 208 36.50 14.76 34.45
N GLY A 209 35.93 13.59 34.63
CA GLY A 209 35.17 13.29 35.84
C GLY A 209 33.94 12.42 35.57
N LYS A 210 33.03 12.43 36.53
CA LYS A 210 31.86 11.55 36.49
C LYS A 210 30.58 12.34 36.75
N ARG A 211 29.78 12.55 35.70
CA ARG A 211 28.49 13.24 35.79
C ARG A 211 27.45 12.32 36.39
N LYS A 212 26.80 12.77 37.45
CA LYS A 212 25.66 12.09 38.07
C LYS A 212 24.42 13.00 37.98
N THR A 213 23.29 12.41 37.63
CA THR A 213 22.00 13.09 37.67
C THR A 213 21.03 12.30 38.52
N TYR A 214 20.06 13.00 39.13
CA TYR A 214 19.13 12.41 40.08
C TYR A 214 17.68 12.66 39.66
N PHE A 215 16.79 11.80 40.11
CA PHE A 215 15.33 12.03 40.08
C PHE A 215 14.95 13.06 41.14
N PRO A 216 13.73 13.65 41.10
CA PRO A 216 13.26 14.60 42.09
C PRO A 216 13.24 14.07 43.54
N ASP A 217 13.16 12.75 43.73
CA ASP A 217 13.25 12.05 45.02
C ASP A 217 14.70 11.75 45.48
N ASN A 218 15.70 12.37 44.84
CA ASN A 218 17.13 12.21 45.09
C ASN A 218 17.72 10.82 44.80
N LYS A 219 16.98 9.93 44.17
CA LYS A 219 17.54 8.66 43.65
C LYS A 219 18.38 8.90 42.41
N LEU A 220 19.48 8.17 42.29
CA LEU A 220 20.35 8.22 41.11
C LEU A 220 19.57 7.90 39.84
N ARG A 221 19.57 8.82 38.88
CA ARG A 221 18.95 8.65 37.55
C ARG A 221 19.98 8.17 36.54
N SER A 222 21.16 8.79 36.47
CA SER A 222 22.19 8.38 35.54
C SER A 222 23.57 8.69 36.04
N GLU A 223 24.54 7.92 35.59
CA GLU A 223 25.95 8.13 35.78
C GLU A 223 26.70 7.91 34.47
N VAL A 224 27.61 8.83 34.13
CA VAL A 224 28.47 8.70 32.94
C VAL A 224 29.83 9.33 33.19
N GLU A 225 30.87 8.66 32.74
CA GLU A 225 32.24 9.17 32.82
C GLU A 225 32.56 10.08 31.61
N TYR A 226 33.36 11.11 31.85
CA TYR A 226 33.86 12.03 30.84
C TYR A 226 35.38 12.04 30.82
N LYS A 227 35.96 12.11 29.63
CA LYS A 227 37.39 12.33 29.38
C LYS A 227 37.54 13.34 28.26
N SER A 228 38.32 14.43 28.53
CA SER A 228 38.51 15.53 27.57
C SER A 228 37.20 16.11 27.01
N GLY A 229 36.17 16.19 27.86
CA GLY A 229 34.84 16.72 27.53
C GLY A 229 33.89 15.75 26.82
N LEU A 230 34.36 14.61 26.43
CA LEU A 230 33.54 13.58 25.74
C LEU A 230 33.14 12.46 26.70
N LYS A 231 31.97 11.89 26.50
CA LYS A 231 31.55 10.67 27.20
C LYS A 231 32.59 9.58 26.96
N HIS A 232 33.07 8.96 28.06
CA HIS A 232 34.10 7.93 28.03
C HIS A 232 33.91 6.99 29.21
N GLY A 233 34.19 5.67 29.04
CA GLY A 233 33.97 4.70 30.10
C GLY A 233 32.50 4.31 30.28
N LYS A 234 32.15 3.85 31.48
CA LYS A 234 30.84 3.26 31.77
C LYS A 234 29.74 4.32 31.81
N PHE A 235 28.61 3.97 31.21
CA PHE A 235 27.33 4.68 31.32
C PHE A 235 26.30 3.79 32.01
N THR A 236 25.51 4.34 32.92
CA THR A 236 24.39 3.67 33.56
C THR A 236 23.19 4.61 33.68
N LEU A 237 22.04 4.16 33.33
CA LEU A 237 20.76 4.84 33.47
C LEU A 237 19.81 3.95 34.28
N PHE A 238 19.15 4.53 35.27
CA PHE A 238 18.22 3.84 36.14
C PHE A 238 16.76 4.27 35.89
N LYS A 239 15.83 3.43 36.30
CA LYS A 239 14.40 3.71 36.41
C LYS A 239 14.10 4.46 37.73
N PRO A 240 12.93 5.12 37.89
CA PRO A 240 12.57 5.78 39.16
C PRO A 240 12.55 4.84 40.37
N ASN A 241 12.30 3.55 40.16
CA ASN A 241 12.36 2.54 41.20
C ASN A 241 13.78 2.06 41.56
N GLY A 242 14.83 2.64 40.95
CA GLY A 242 16.23 2.32 41.18
C GLY A 242 16.78 1.13 40.35
N GLN A 243 15.91 0.45 39.58
CA GLN A 243 16.37 -0.65 38.73
C GLN A 243 17.08 -0.13 37.47
N LEU A 244 17.93 -0.98 36.89
CA LEU A 244 18.66 -0.68 35.67
C LEU A 244 17.70 -0.44 34.49
N ARG A 245 17.92 0.63 33.73
CA ARG A 245 17.21 0.91 32.49
C ARG A 245 18.08 0.68 31.26
N LYS A 246 19.34 1.16 31.33
CA LYS A 246 20.31 1.04 30.24
C LYS A 246 21.74 1.13 30.78
N THR A 247 22.63 0.28 30.27
CA THR A 247 24.06 0.36 30.59
C THR A 247 24.93 0.01 29.38
N GLY A 248 26.14 0.53 29.35
CA GLY A 248 27.12 0.27 28.29
C GLY A 248 28.36 1.12 28.48
N PHE A 249 29.16 1.24 27.44
CA PHE A 249 30.40 2.00 27.46
C PHE A 249 30.44 3.00 26.32
N TYR A 250 31.01 4.15 26.61
CA TYR A 250 31.36 5.17 25.63
C TYR A 250 32.88 5.21 25.42
N LYS A 251 33.29 5.48 24.20
CA LYS A 251 34.67 5.77 23.82
C LYS A 251 34.67 7.02 22.94
N ASN A 252 35.33 8.10 23.44
CA ASN A 252 35.42 9.38 22.73
C ASN A 252 34.05 9.94 22.25
N GLY A 253 33.03 9.86 23.11
CA GLY A 253 31.69 10.36 22.83
C GLY A 253 30.77 9.37 22.11
N LEU A 254 31.30 8.29 21.52
CA LEU A 254 30.58 7.31 20.75
C LEU A 254 30.29 6.06 21.58
N MET A 255 29.14 5.41 21.31
CA MET A 255 28.82 4.12 21.91
C MET A 255 29.85 3.06 21.45
N ASP A 256 30.34 2.25 22.38
CA ASP A 256 31.34 1.21 22.16
C ASP A 256 31.03 -0.02 23.00
N SER A 257 31.55 -1.18 22.64
CA SER A 257 31.36 -2.43 23.37
C SER A 257 29.89 -2.84 23.52
N THR A 258 29.56 -3.62 24.55
CA THR A 258 28.21 -4.17 24.77
C THR A 258 27.32 -3.17 25.49
N TRP A 259 26.13 -2.97 24.96
CA TRP A 259 25.04 -2.19 25.54
C TRP A 259 23.88 -3.09 25.87
N GLN A 260 23.30 -2.90 27.05
CA GLN A 260 22.13 -3.59 27.55
C GLN A 260 21.04 -2.61 27.91
N GLU A 261 19.81 -2.91 27.49
CA GLU A 261 18.61 -2.16 27.87
C GLU A 261 17.58 -3.11 28.50
N THR A 262 16.81 -2.61 29.49
CA THR A 262 15.70 -3.32 30.10
C THR A 262 14.37 -2.71 29.71
N PHE A 263 13.26 -3.48 29.78
CA PHE A 263 11.92 -2.94 29.59
C PHE A 263 11.63 -1.80 30.59
N ILE A 264 10.75 -0.88 30.22
CA ILE A 264 10.43 0.31 31.02
C ILE A 264 9.72 -0.09 32.33
N VAL A 265 8.73 -1.00 32.23
CA VAL A 265 7.83 -1.34 33.33
C VAL A 265 8.34 -2.53 34.16
N ILE A 266 8.96 -3.49 33.53
CA ILE A 266 9.46 -4.72 34.13
C ILE A 266 10.99 -4.76 34.14
N ASP A 267 11.58 -5.66 34.96
CA ASP A 267 13.04 -5.73 35.14
C ASP A 267 13.69 -6.83 34.26
N THR A 268 13.09 -7.08 33.12
CA THR A 268 13.64 -8.03 32.14
C THR A 268 14.46 -7.28 31.10
N THR A 269 15.54 -7.89 30.64
CA THR A 269 16.35 -7.35 29.54
C THR A 269 15.51 -7.26 28.27
N TYR A 270 15.50 -6.07 27.64
CA TYR A 270 14.87 -5.84 26.36
C TYR A 270 15.80 -6.19 25.20
N GLN A 271 17.04 -5.67 25.23
CA GLN A 271 18.02 -5.95 24.19
C GLN A 271 19.45 -5.87 24.71
N VAL A 272 20.31 -6.62 24.03
CA VAL A 272 21.77 -6.57 24.15
C VAL A 272 22.34 -6.33 22.76
N THR A 273 23.18 -5.30 22.62
CA THR A 273 23.70 -4.87 21.32
C THR A 273 25.16 -4.51 21.44
N GLN A 274 25.99 -5.00 20.53
CA GLN A 274 27.39 -4.60 20.43
C GLN A 274 27.54 -3.37 19.52
N TYR A 275 28.38 -2.45 19.96
CA TYR A 275 28.71 -1.21 19.25
C TYR A 275 30.21 -1.09 19.05
N LYS A 276 30.62 -0.44 17.97
CA LYS A 276 31.97 -0.01 17.69
C LYS A 276 31.92 1.36 17.03
N ASP A 277 32.63 2.34 17.63
CA ASP A 277 32.71 3.71 17.12
C ASP A 277 31.32 4.34 16.81
N GLY A 278 30.32 4.07 17.67
CA GLY A 278 28.95 4.58 17.56
C GLY A 278 28.01 3.78 16.66
N LEU A 279 28.51 2.85 15.89
CA LEU A 279 27.72 2.01 15.00
C LEU A 279 27.45 0.66 15.66
N LYS A 280 26.26 0.06 15.42
CA LYS A 280 26.00 -1.33 15.78
C LYS A 280 26.98 -2.22 15.02
N ASN A 281 27.77 -3.01 15.75
CA ASN A 281 28.80 -3.86 15.14
C ASN A 281 29.07 -5.05 16.06
N GLY A 282 28.73 -6.25 15.61
CA GLY A 282 28.77 -7.47 16.40
C GLY A 282 27.39 -8.00 16.77
N GLU A 283 27.32 -8.82 17.80
CA GLU A 283 26.13 -9.54 18.20
C GLU A 283 24.98 -8.63 18.66
N PHE A 284 23.78 -9.04 18.33
CA PHE A 284 22.52 -8.43 18.73
C PHE A 284 21.56 -9.51 19.24
N ASN A 285 20.97 -9.28 20.40
CA ASN A 285 19.88 -10.10 20.94
C ASN A 285 18.76 -9.19 21.43
N GLU A 286 17.52 -9.52 21.07
CA GLU A 286 16.31 -8.89 21.58
C GLU A 286 15.44 -9.95 22.28
N PHE A 287 14.71 -9.54 23.30
CA PHE A 287 14.00 -10.44 24.19
C PHE A 287 12.53 -10.03 24.31
N TYR A 288 11.67 -11.01 24.51
CA TYR A 288 10.31 -10.83 24.97
C TYR A 288 10.26 -10.41 26.45
N PRO A 289 9.15 -9.84 26.93
CA PRO A 289 8.98 -9.51 28.35
C PRO A 289 9.20 -10.71 29.31
N GLU A 290 8.87 -11.90 28.87
CA GLU A 290 9.04 -13.17 29.61
C GLU A 290 10.51 -13.59 29.72
N GLY A 291 11.43 -12.91 29.01
CA GLY A 291 12.87 -13.16 29.04
C GLY A 291 13.38 -14.11 27.95
N ASN A 292 12.49 -14.69 27.15
CA ASN A 292 12.88 -15.50 25.99
C ASN A 292 13.40 -14.61 24.87
N ILE A 293 14.35 -15.11 24.09
CA ILE A 293 14.86 -14.40 22.90
C ILE A 293 13.73 -14.25 21.88
N SER A 294 13.51 -13.02 21.37
CA SER A 294 12.60 -12.73 20.26
C SER A 294 13.33 -12.72 18.92
N MET A 295 14.54 -12.19 18.89
CA MET A 295 15.42 -12.28 17.72
C MET A 295 16.88 -12.15 18.09
N LYS A 296 17.74 -12.73 17.25
CA LYS A 296 19.19 -12.62 17.36
C LYS A 296 19.85 -12.58 15.98
N GLY A 297 21.00 -11.96 15.90
CA GLY A 297 21.80 -11.87 14.68
C GLY A 297 23.04 -10.99 14.88
N THR A 298 23.61 -10.56 13.79
CA THR A 298 24.83 -9.75 13.79
C THR A 298 24.62 -8.48 12.99
N PHE A 299 25.13 -7.36 13.51
CA PHE A 299 25.25 -6.12 12.77
C PHE A 299 26.69 -5.89 12.30
N TYR A 300 26.82 -5.32 11.12
CA TYR A 300 28.07 -4.74 10.63
C TYR A 300 27.80 -3.31 10.14
N ASN A 301 28.47 -2.32 10.77
CA ASN A 301 28.27 -0.90 10.50
C ASN A 301 26.78 -0.49 10.50
N SER A 302 26.01 -0.97 11.46
CA SER A 302 24.58 -0.75 11.67
C SER A 302 23.64 -1.42 10.65
N TYR A 303 24.13 -2.19 9.71
CA TYR A 303 23.35 -3.05 8.82
C TYR A 303 23.27 -4.47 9.37
N LYS A 304 22.11 -5.11 9.23
CA LYS A 304 21.98 -6.56 9.47
C LYS A 304 22.85 -7.30 8.46
N GLU A 305 23.65 -8.25 8.95
CA GLU A 305 24.59 -9.03 8.14
C GLU A 305 24.65 -10.48 8.66
N GLY A 306 24.78 -11.46 7.76
CA GLY A 306 24.84 -12.88 8.12
C GLY A 306 23.52 -13.44 8.64
N GLU A 307 23.62 -14.53 9.41
CA GLU A 307 22.45 -15.26 9.91
C GLU A 307 21.66 -14.45 10.93
N TRP A 308 20.34 -14.42 10.76
CA TRP A 308 19.36 -13.86 11.69
C TRP A 308 18.29 -14.90 11.99
N VAL A 309 17.94 -15.02 13.28
CA VAL A 309 16.94 -15.95 13.77
C VAL A 309 15.91 -15.19 14.59
N TYR A 310 14.64 -15.43 14.30
CA TYR A 310 13.49 -14.87 14.99
C TYR A 310 12.71 -16.00 15.65
N TYR A 311 12.13 -15.71 16.78
CA TYR A 311 11.41 -16.69 17.58
C TYR A 311 10.02 -16.19 17.93
N PHE A 312 9.05 -17.08 18.03
CA PHE A 312 7.79 -16.83 18.69
C PHE A 312 7.98 -16.74 20.22
N VAL A 313 7.00 -16.16 20.91
CA VAL A 313 7.02 -16.03 22.39
C VAL A 313 7.13 -17.39 23.10
N ASN A 314 6.65 -18.47 22.46
CA ASN A 314 6.78 -19.83 22.96
C ASN A 314 8.17 -20.45 22.75
N GLY A 315 9.15 -19.68 22.26
CA GLY A 315 10.54 -20.10 22.04
C GLY A 315 10.79 -20.90 20.76
N LYS A 316 9.77 -21.21 19.96
CA LYS A 316 9.93 -21.85 18.67
C LYS A 316 10.37 -20.84 17.61
N PHE A 317 10.99 -21.32 16.56
CA PHE A 317 11.39 -20.49 15.43
C PHE A 317 10.15 -19.84 14.77
N ASP A 318 10.26 -18.57 14.44
CA ASP A 318 9.35 -17.83 13.57
C ASP A 318 9.91 -17.78 12.15
N MET A 319 11.14 -17.30 12.02
CA MET A 319 11.86 -17.32 10.75
C MET A 319 13.38 -17.29 10.97
N LYS A 320 14.13 -17.78 10.01
CA LYS A 320 15.60 -17.69 10.00
C LYS A 320 16.14 -17.64 8.58
N GLY A 321 17.28 -16.99 8.42
CA GLY A 321 17.98 -16.84 7.16
C GLY A 321 19.06 -15.78 7.23
N GLU A 322 19.60 -15.40 6.10
CA GLU A 322 20.71 -14.46 6.03
C GLU A 322 20.27 -13.08 5.55
N PHE A 323 20.87 -12.05 6.14
CA PHE A 323 20.82 -10.68 5.63
C PHE A 323 22.15 -10.26 5.03
N LYS A 324 22.08 -9.42 4.03
CA LYS A 324 23.20 -8.69 3.44
C LYS A 324 22.79 -7.21 3.33
N LYS A 325 23.39 -6.36 4.14
CA LYS A 325 23.06 -4.91 4.22
C LYS A 325 21.56 -4.65 4.39
N ASP A 326 20.95 -5.27 5.40
CA ASP A 326 19.51 -5.22 5.74
C ASP A 326 18.56 -5.89 4.73
N LEU A 327 19.05 -6.39 3.61
CA LEU A 327 18.25 -7.12 2.63
C LEU A 327 18.34 -8.62 2.86
N GLN A 328 17.21 -9.32 2.81
CA GLN A 328 17.20 -10.78 2.84
C GLN A 328 18.02 -11.33 1.65
N ASP A 329 18.95 -12.25 1.93
CA ASP A 329 19.79 -12.89 0.93
C ASP A 329 19.95 -14.38 1.28
N GLY A 330 20.24 -15.24 0.29
CA GLY A 330 20.36 -16.67 0.55
C GLY A 330 19.05 -17.38 0.89
N PHE A 331 19.15 -18.48 1.62
CA PHE A 331 18.03 -19.37 1.95
C PHE A 331 17.34 -18.92 3.23
N TRP A 332 15.99 -18.93 3.21
CA TRP A 332 15.13 -18.54 4.33
C TRP A 332 14.09 -19.61 4.63
N GLU A 333 13.85 -19.82 5.91
CA GLU A 333 12.81 -20.69 6.46
C GLU A 333 11.87 -19.89 7.35
N TYR A 334 10.58 -20.15 7.24
CA TYR A 334 9.50 -19.53 8.01
C TYR A 334 8.65 -20.63 8.62
N PHE A 335 8.21 -20.45 9.85
CA PHE A 335 7.56 -21.49 10.62
C PHE A 335 6.17 -21.06 11.11
N TYR A 336 5.30 -22.01 11.33
CA TYR A 336 4.09 -21.82 12.10
C TYR A 336 4.40 -21.72 13.60
N PRO A 337 3.51 -21.10 14.43
CA PRO A 337 3.68 -21.11 15.89
C PRO A 337 3.71 -22.52 16.51
N SER A 338 3.21 -23.52 15.80
CA SER A 338 3.35 -24.94 16.13
C SER A 338 4.80 -25.44 16.06
N GLY A 339 5.68 -24.72 15.35
CA GLY A 339 7.05 -25.07 15.05
C GLY A 339 7.23 -25.87 13.75
N GLN A 340 6.14 -26.17 13.05
CA GLN A 340 6.19 -26.77 11.71
C GLN A 340 6.62 -25.74 10.67
N LEU A 341 7.33 -26.19 9.63
CA LEU A 341 7.74 -25.34 8.51
C LEU A 341 6.50 -24.84 7.77
N TYR A 342 6.44 -23.52 7.53
CA TYR A 342 5.35 -22.87 6.81
C TYR A 342 5.72 -22.64 5.34
N TYR A 343 6.87 -22.04 5.10
CA TYR A 343 7.45 -21.94 3.76
C TYR A 343 8.95 -21.72 3.82
N GLU A 344 9.61 -22.08 2.75
CA GLU A 344 11.05 -21.91 2.56
C GLU A 344 11.37 -21.48 1.14
N GLY A 345 12.49 -20.80 0.96
CA GLY A 345 12.96 -20.37 -0.35
C GLY A 345 14.15 -19.43 -0.26
N SER A 346 14.61 -18.96 -1.41
CA SER A 346 15.79 -18.10 -1.48
C SER A 346 15.43 -16.69 -1.90
N PHE A 347 16.18 -15.74 -1.35
CA PHE A 347 16.16 -14.33 -1.76
C PHE A 347 17.49 -13.96 -2.43
N ILE A 348 17.45 -12.96 -3.28
CA ILE A 348 18.61 -12.24 -3.81
C ILE A 348 18.29 -10.76 -3.66
N ASN A 349 19.08 -10.02 -2.86
CA ASN A 349 18.87 -8.60 -2.57
C ASN A 349 17.42 -8.26 -2.17
N GLY A 350 16.82 -9.03 -1.28
CA GLY A 350 15.48 -8.84 -0.77
C GLY A 350 14.34 -9.33 -1.67
N GLN A 351 14.63 -9.85 -2.85
CA GLN A 351 13.63 -10.36 -3.80
C GLN A 351 13.61 -11.88 -3.84
N LYS A 352 12.42 -12.47 -3.82
CA LYS A 352 12.25 -13.94 -3.96
C LYS A 352 12.86 -14.43 -5.26
N ASN A 353 13.66 -15.49 -5.16
CA ASN A 353 14.33 -16.08 -6.30
C ASN A 353 14.50 -17.59 -6.12
N LYS A 354 14.71 -18.34 -7.21
CA LYS A 354 14.89 -19.80 -7.20
C LYS A 354 13.63 -20.53 -6.70
N ASN A 355 13.84 -21.75 -6.16
CA ASN A 355 12.77 -22.64 -5.72
C ASN A 355 12.17 -22.17 -4.39
N TRP A 356 10.85 -22.23 -4.30
CA TRP A 356 10.06 -21.95 -3.10
C TRP A 356 9.11 -23.11 -2.83
N LYS A 357 8.99 -23.48 -1.56
CA LYS A 357 8.03 -24.47 -1.07
C LYS A 357 7.19 -23.88 0.05
N PHE A 358 5.95 -24.24 0.07
CA PHE A 358 4.96 -23.84 1.08
C PHE A 358 4.30 -25.09 1.63
N TYR A 359 4.03 -25.12 2.91
CA TYR A 359 3.57 -26.30 3.61
C TYR A 359 2.25 -26.05 4.33
N TYR A 360 1.46 -27.09 4.49
CA TYR A 360 0.36 -27.14 5.43
C TYR A 360 0.89 -27.26 6.86
N ASN A 361 0.03 -26.99 7.86
CA ASN A 361 0.45 -27.06 9.27
C ASN A 361 0.77 -28.50 9.75
N ASP A 362 0.40 -29.53 9.00
CA ASP A 362 0.79 -30.93 9.22
C ASP A 362 2.15 -31.29 8.60
N GLY A 363 2.82 -30.34 7.95
CA GLY A 363 4.14 -30.50 7.33
C GLY A 363 4.12 -31.02 5.89
N LYS A 364 2.95 -31.32 5.31
CA LYS A 364 2.86 -31.70 3.90
C LYS A 364 2.99 -30.48 3.01
N ILE A 365 3.52 -30.69 1.81
CA ILE A 365 3.66 -29.61 0.82
C ILE A 365 2.26 -29.17 0.37
N TRP A 366 2.00 -27.87 0.47
CA TRP A 366 0.82 -27.22 -0.10
C TRP A 366 1.05 -26.79 -1.56
N LYS A 367 2.17 -26.11 -1.82
CA LYS A 367 2.56 -25.68 -3.16
C LYS A 367 4.06 -25.48 -3.26
N GLU A 368 4.58 -25.65 -4.47
CA GLU A 368 5.98 -25.38 -4.77
C GLU A 368 6.14 -24.82 -6.18
N GLY A 369 7.21 -24.09 -6.41
CA GLY A 369 7.53 -23.50 -7.71
C GLY A 369 8.73 -22.58 -7.67
N VAL A 370 8.94 -21.86 -8.75
CA VAL A 370 10.10 -20.99 -8.94
C VAL A 370 9.66 -19.54 -8.94
N TYR A 371 10.39 -18.70 -8.22
CA TYR A 371 10.35 -17.25 -8.35
C TYR A 371 11.60 -16.76 -9.09
N GLN A 372 11.45 -15.67 -9.81
CA GLN A 372 12.51 -14.89 -10.41
C GLN A 372 12.21 -13.41 -10.12
N PHE A 373 12.96 -12.81 -9.20
CA PHE A 373 12.79 -11.41 -8.77
C PHE A 373 11.32 -11.09 -8.40
N ASP A 374 10.80 -11.82 -7.40
CA ASP A 374 9.43 -11.75 -6.86
C ASP A 374 8.32 -12.24 -7.80
N GLN A 375 8.59 -12.50 -9.06
CA GLN A 375 7.62 -13.00 -10.03
C GLN A 375 7.65 -14.53 -10.13
N LYS A 376 6.48 -15.16 -10.12
CA LYS A 376 6.39 -16.59 -10.42
C LYS A 376 6.88 -16.86 -11.83
N ASN A 377 7.78 -17.85 -11.95
CA ASN A 377 8.35 -18.25 -13.22
C ASN A 377 8.60 -19.77 -13.20
N GLY A 378 8.56 -20.42 -14.39
CA GLY A 378 8.74 -21.87 -14.45
C GLY A 378 7.57 -22.69 -13.90
N ASN A 379 7.81 -23.95 -13.57
CA ASN A 379 6.76 -24.89 -13.16
C ASN A 379 6.30 -24.61 -11.73
N TRP A 380 4.99 -24.69 -11.52
CA TRP A 380 4.33 -24.62 -10.23
C TRP A 380 3.40 -25.80 -10.04
N THR A 381 3.43 -26.38 -8.85
CA THR A 381 2.53 -27.45 -8.44
C THR A 381 1.86 -27.08 -7.13
N THR A 382 0.59 -27.36 -7.02
CA THR A 382 -0.21 -27.21 -5.80
C THR A 382 -0.77 -28.59 -5.42
N TYR A 383 -0.84 -28.87 -4.14
CA TYR A 383 -1.29 -30.15 -3.59
C TYR A 383 -2.49 -29.93 -2.66
N PHE A 384 -3.33 -30.94 -2.51
CA PHE A 384 -4.33 -31.05 -1.46
C PHE A 384 -3.68 -31.44 -0.12
N GLU A 385 -4.36 -31.24 1.00
CA GLU A 385 -3.89 -31.72 2.32
C GLU A 385 -3.67 -33.23 2.36
N SER A 386 -4.37 -34.01 1.54
CA SER A 386 -4.12 -35.44 1.33
C SER A 386 -2.72 -35.74 0.76
N GLY A 387 -2.02 -34.73 0.23
CA GLY A 387 -0.73 -34.86 -0.46
C GLY A 387 -0.86 -35.14 -1.95
N GLN A 388 -2.09 -35.30 -2.47
CA GLN A 388 -2.31 -35.49 -3.90
C GLN A 388 -2.21 -34.16 -4.65
N LYS A 389 -1.74 -34.20 -5.92
CA LYS A 389 -1.69 -33.02 -6.77
C LYS A 389 -3.09 -32.42 -6.97
N ALA A 390 -3.23 -31.13 -6.78
CA ALA A 390 -4.43 -30.36 -7.05
C ALA A 390 -4.34 -29.61 -8.39
N MET A 391 -3.16 -29.06 -8.70
CA MET A 391 -2.95 -28.30 -9.93
C MET A 391 -1.46 -28.24 -10.28
N GLU A 392 -1.13 -28.27 -11.56
CA GLU A 392 0.23 -28.01 -12.05
C GLU A 392 0.20 -27.22 -13.36
N GLY A 393 1.19 -26.39 -13.57
CA GLY A 393 1.39 -25.65 -14.79
C GLY A 393 2.60 -24.74 -14.72
N LYS A 394 2.80 -23.97 -15.76
CA LYS A 394 3.94 -23.06 -15.86
C LYS A 394 3.48 -21.61 -15.73
N PHE A 395 4.23 -20.81 -15.02
CA PHE A 395 4.13 -19.36 -15.01
C PHE A 395 5.25 -18.71 -15.83
N LYS A 396 4.98 -17.55 -16.38
CA LYS A 396 5.93 -16.64 -17.00
C LYS A 396 5.57 -15.22 -16.53
N ASN A 397 6.43 -14.64 -15.66
CA ASN A 397 6.21 -13.32 -15.08
C ASN A 397 4.81 -13.17 -14.44
N ASP A 398 4.49 -14.05 -13.48
CA ASP A 398 3.21 -14.15 -12.75
C ASP A 398 1.97 -14.54 -13.57
N LYS A 399 2.12 -14.74 -14.88
CA LYS A 399 1.02 -15.16 -15.75
C LYS A 399 1.12 -16.65 -16.07
N GLU A 400 -0.01 -17.34 -16.05
CA GLU A 400 -0.08 -18.73 -16.50
C GLU A 400 0.32 -18.80 -17.98
N ASP A 401 1.22 -19.75 -18.31
CA ASP A 401 1.73 -19.94 -19.66
C ASP A 401 1.99 -21.41 -19.93
N GLY A 402 1.55 -21.92 -21.09
CA GLY A 402 1.68 -23.32 -21.46
C GLY A 402 0.57 -24.23 -20.93
N VAL A 403 0.86 -25.51 -20.84
CA VAL A 403 -0.12 -26.54 -20.44
C VAL A 403 -0.35 -26.51 -18.94
N TRP A 404 -1.63 -26.47 -18.56
CA TRP A 404 -2.10 -26.54 -17.19
C TRP A 404 -3.00 -27.75 -16.99
N LYS A 405 -2.89 -28.37 -15.81
CA LYS A 405 -3.70 -29.49 -15.37
C LYS A 405 -4.21 -29.27 -13.96
N SER A 406 -5.43 -29.64 -13.69
CA SER A 406 -6.00 -29.72 -12.35
C SER A 406 -6.57 -31.11 -12.09
N TRP A 407 -6.64 -31.51 -10.83
CA TRP A 407 -7.14 -32.80 -10.39
C TRP A 407 -8.22 -32.64 -9.32
N TYR A 408 -9.05 -33.63 -9.20
CA TYR A 408 -9.89 -33.85 -8.03
C TYR A 408 -9.06 -34.48 -6.91
N GLU A 409 -9.54 -34.36 -5.68
CA GLU A 409 -8.84 -34.92 -4.51
C GLU A 409 -8.70 -36.46 -4.55
N ASN A 410 -9.52 -37.16 -5.32
CA ASN A 410 -9.38 -38.60 -5.57
C ASN A 410 -8.30 -38.95 -6.62
N GLY A 411 -7.53 -37.97 -7.08
CA GLY A 411 -6.44 -38.11 -8.04
C GLY A 411 -6.87 -38.14 -9.51
N GLN A 412 -8.17 -38.12 -9.81
CA GLN A 412 -8.66 -38.05 -11.20
C GLN A 412 -8.40 -36.66 -11.80
N LEU A 413 -7.98 -36.65 -13.08
CA LEU A 413 -7.83 -35.40 -13.83
C LEU A 413 -9.17 -34.67 -13.88
N LYS A 414 -9.17 -33.38 -13.58
CA LYS A 414 -10.34 -32.52 -13.57
C LYS A 414 -10.39 -31.65 -14.82
N ASP A 415 -9.30 -30.92 -15.09
CA ASP A 415 -9.19 -30.06 -16.26
C ASP A 415 -7.78 -30.13 -16.83
N LYS A 416 -7.67 -29.99 -18.16
CA LYS A 416 -6.42 -29.87 -18.89
C LYS A 416 -6.60 -28.88 -20.02
N GLY A 417 -5.69 -27.92 -20.15
CA GLY A 417 -5.74 -26.95 -21.22
C GLY A 417 -4.48 -26.11 -21.31
N TYR A 418 -4.55 -25.06 -22.06
CA TYR A 418 -3.41 -24.20 -22.34
C TYR A 418 -3.72 -22.75 -21.98
N PHE A 419 -2.83 -22.11 -21.24
CA PHE A 419 -2.83 -20.67 -20.99
C PHE A 419 -1.77 -19.98 -21.85
N SER A 420 -2.08 -18.78 -22.30
CA SER A 420 -1.13 -17.85 -22.91
C SER A 420 -1.29 -16.50 -22.24
N GLU A 421 -0.22 -16.00 -21.63
CA GLU A 421 -0.22 -14.72 -20.89
C GLU A 421 -1.35 -14.57 -19.86
N GLY A 422 -1.67 -15.65 -19.14
CA GLY A 422 -2.69 -15.68 -18.09
C GLY A 422 -4.13 -15.86 -18.59
N ARG A 423 -4.33 -16.16 -19.89
CA ARG A 423 -5.64 -16.36 -20.49
C ARG A 423 -5.78 -17.76 -21.06
N MET A 424 -6.96 -18.37 -20.89
CA MET A 424 -7.27 -19.65 -21.52
C MET A 424 -7.23 -19.51 -23.03
N ASN A 425 -6.46 -20.39 -23.68
CA ASN A 425 -6.31 -20.44 -25.13
C ASN A 425 -6.24 -21.88 -25.60
N TYR A 426 -6.47 -22.10 -26.89
CA TYR A 426 -6.41 -23.42 -27.54
C TYR A 426 -7.37 -24.44 -26.89
N HIS A 427 -7.00 -25.71 -26.94
CA HIS A 427 -7.87 -26.83 -26.57
C HIS A 427 -7.91 -27.04 -25.06
N TRP A 428 -9.15 -27.29 -24.54
CA TRP A 428 -9.44 -27.58 -23.14
C TRP A 428 -10.34 -28.77 -23.00
N ASP A 429 -9.97 -29.70 -22.12
CA ASP A 429 -10.74 -30.85 -21.70
C ASP A 429 -11.06 -30.74 -20.21
N GLY A 430 -12.31 -31.03 -19.86
CA GLY A 430 -12.74 -31.18 -18.48
C GLY A 430 -13.33 -32.54 -18.22
N TYR A 431 -13.14 -33.08 -17.02
CA TYR A 431 -13.53 -34.44 -16.67
C TYR A 431 -14.41 -34.46 -15.41
N TYR A 432 -15.20 -35.47 -15.25
CA TYR A 432 -15.90 -35.80 -14.02
C TYR A 432 -14.97 -36.52 -13.01
N LYS A 433 -15.40 -36.61 -11.74
CA LYS A 433 -14.65 -37.33 -10.69
C LYS A 433 -14.44 -38.82 -10.97
N ASN A 434 -15.23 -39.43 -11.85
CA ASN A 434 -15.08 -40.80 -12.29
C ASN A 434 -14.15 -40.96 -13.51
N GLY A 435 -13.54 -39.86 -13.98
CA GLY A 435 -12.61 -39.85 -15.11
C GLY A 435 -13.26 -39.74 -16.49
N GLN A 436 -14.59 -39.76 -16.58
CA GLN A 436 -15.29 -39.54 -17.85
C GLN A 436 -15.15 -38.09 -18.30
N LEU A 437 -15.03 -37.90 -19.64
CA LEU A 437 -14.97 -36.56 -20.23
C LEU A 437 -16.29 -35.83 -19.94
N LYS A 438 -16.18 -34.58 -19.50
CA LYS A 438 -17.31 -33.69 -19.18
C LYS A 438 -17.55 -32.67 -20.30
N TYR A 439 -16.47 -32.07 -20.76
CA TYR A 439 -16.48 -31.14 -21.89
C TYR A 439 -15.13 -31.15 -22.62
N SER A 440 -15.18 -30.77 -23.90
CA SER A 440 -14.00 -30.56 -24.73
C SER A 440 -14.29 -29.46 -25.73
N GLY A 441 -13.39 -28.52 -25.88
CA GLY A 441 -13.54 -27.39 -26.79
C GLY A 441 -12.37 -26.41 -26.75
N ASP A 442 -12.45 -25.39 -27.58
CA ASP A 442 -11.38 -24.42 -27.75
C ASP A 442 -11.72 -23.08 -27.10
N TYR A 443 -10.71 -22.42 -26.54
CA TYR A 443 -10.76 -21.03 -26.11
C TYR A 443 -9.89 -20.14 -27.02
N ASP A 444 -10.29 -18.90 -27.14
CA ASP A 444 -9.49 -17.78 -27.66
C ASP A 444 -9.55 -16.65 -26.62
N ASN A 445 -8.46 -16.44 -25.88
CA ASN A 445 -8.34 -15.41 -24.83
C ASN A 445 -9.54 -15.39 -23.87
N ASP A 446 -9.78 -16.51 -23.15
CA ASP A 446 -10.86 -16.74 -22.19
C ASP A 446 -12.27 -16.88 -22.81
N HIS A 447 -12.39 -16.75 -24.11
CA HIS A 447 -13.65 -16.84 -24.83
C HIS A 447 -13.79 -18.21 -25.53
N LYS A 448 -14.91 -18.90 -25.28
CA LYS A 448 -15.22 -20.14 -26.01
C LYS A 448 -15.27 -19.86 -27.51
N ASN A 449 -14.59 -20.69 -28.28
CA ASN A 449 -14.51 -20.59 -29.72
C ASN A 449 -14.67 -21.96 -30.35
N ASN A 450 -15.05 -22.04 -31.63
CA ASN A 450 -15.21 -23.29 -32.39
C ASN A 450 -16.21 -24.27 -31.75
N LYS A 451 -15.97 -25.58 -31.93
CA LYS A 451 -16.82 -26.67 -31.47
C LYS A 451 -16.55 -26.98 -30.00
N TRP A 452 -17.62 -27.06 -29.22
CA TRP A 452 -17.66 -27.55 -27.85
C TRP A 452 -18.56 -28.78 -27.78
N SER A 453 -18.06 -29.83 -27.13
CA SER A 453 -18.81 -31.06 -26.87
C SER A 453 -18.96 -31.26 -25.38
N PHE A 454 -20.11 -31.75 -24.95
CA PHE A 454 -20.45 -31.97 -23.54
C PHE A 454 -20.98 -33.39 -23.35
N TRP A 455 -20.56 -34.05 -22.30
CA TRP A 455 -20.94 -35.42 -21.93
C TRP A 455 -21.57 -35.47 -20.55
N ASP A 456 -22.37 -36.50 -20.30
CA ASP A 456 -22.87 -36.83 -18.99
C ASP A 456 -21.83 -37.61 -18.16
N PRO A 457 -22.06 -37.84 -16.83
CA PRO A 457 -21.14 -38.63 -16.00
C PRO A 457 -20.95 -40.09 -16.43
N ASN A 458 -21.79 -40.64 -17.32
CA ASN A 458 -21.68 -41.98 -17.86
C ASN A 458 -20.86 -42.01 -19.16
N GLY A 459 -20.39 -40.86 -19.63
CA GLY A 459 -19.61 -40.71 -20.86
C GLY A 459 -20.46 -40.59 -22.11
N LYS A 460 -21.77 -40.38 -21.97
CA LYS A 460 -22.68 -40.21 -23.09
C LYS A 460 -22.67 -38.76 -23.57
N LEU A 461 -22.55 -38.55 -24.88
CA LEU A 461 -22.60 -37.21 -25.48
C LEU A 461 -24.02 -36.64 -25.34
N ILE A 462 -24.14 -35.47 -24.71
CA ILE A 462 -25.41 -34.80 -24.45
C ILE A 462 -25.59 -33.52 -25.28
N GLU A 463 -24.51 -32.87 -25.69
CA GLU A 463 -24.62 -31.63 -26.44
C GLU A 463 -23.35 -31.29 -27.25
N ILE A 464 -23.56 -30.74 -28.45
CA ILE A 464 -22.50 -30.07 -29.23
C ILE A 464 -22.94 -28.63 -29.47
N ARG A 465 -22.06 -27.68 -29.17
CA ARG A 465 -22.28 -26.25 -29.41
C ARG A 465 -21.13 -25.69 -30.24
N HIS A 466 -21.42 -24.74 -31.09
CA HIS A 466 -20.41 -23.99 -31.81
C HIS A 466 -20.44 -22.52 -31.38
N TYR A 467 -19.27 -21.97 -31.20
CA TYR A 467 -19.07 -20.59 -30.79
C TYR A 467 -18.17 -19.85 -31.78
N LYS A 468 -18.32 -18.53 -31.80
CA LYS A 468 -17.45 -17.60 -32.53
C LYS A 468 -17.14 -16.42 -31.60
N VAL A 469 -15.92 -15.97 -31.60
CA VAL A 469 -15.54 -14.77 -30.89
C VAL A 469 -15.78 -13.56 -31.81
N ILE A 470 -16.50 -12.58 -31.33
CA ILE A 470 -16.78 -11.33 -32.03
C ILE A 470 -16.33 -10.11 -31.24
N ASP A 471 -15.95 -9.08 -31.96
CA ASP A 471 -15.69 -7.76 -31.38
C ASP A 471 -17.00 -7.02 -31.13
N TYR A 472 -17.08 -6.29 -30.01
CA TYR A 472 -18.20 -5.41 -29.74
C TYR A 472 -17.71 -4.15 -28.99
N LYS A 473 -18.46 -3.06 -29.11
CA LYS A 473 -18.24 -1.84 -28.34
C LYS A 473 -19.21 -1.82 -27.17
N ASN A 474 -18.75 -1.38 -26.02
CA ASN A 474 -19.61 -1.20 -24.85
C ASN A 474 -20.33 0.15 -24.95
N GLU A 475 -21.55 0.15 -25.49
CA GLU A 475 -22.37 1.35 -25.68
C GLU A 475 -22.91 1.96 -24.37
N ILE A 476 -22.77 1.24 -23.25
CA ILE A 476 -23.28 1.67 -21.93
C ILE A 476 -22.38 2.74 -21.29
N VAL A 477 -21.08 2.78 -21.64
CA VAL A 477 -20.13 3.76 -21.10
C VAL A 477 -19.82 4.81 -22.14
N ILE A 478 -20.38 6.00 -21.94
CA ILE A 478 -20.13 7.17 -22.83
C ILE A 478 -18.62 7.47 -22.83
N GLY A 479 -18.02 7.46 -24.03
CA GLY A 479 -16.59 7.74 -24.21
C GLY A 479 -15.65 6.52 -24.14
N ASP A 480 -16.15 5.31 -23.90
CA ASP A 480 -15.35 4.09 -23.99
C ASP A 480 -15.18 3.67 -25.47
N THR A 481 -13.98 3.86 -25.99
CA THR A 481 -13.62 3.48 -27.38
C THR A 481 -13.02 2.08 -27.47
N ARG A 482 -12.89 1.34 -26.36
CA ARG A 482 -12.27 0.00 -26.34
C ARG A 482 -13.12 -1.01 -27.09
N VAL A 483 -12.47 -1.78 -27.94
CA VAL A 483 -13.07 -2.95 -28.58
C VAL A 483 -12.95 -4.13 -27.61
N LEU A 484 -14.09 -4.63 -27.17
CA LEU A 484 -14.20 -5.81 -26.30
C LEU A 484 -14.52 -7.05 -27.13
N LYS A 485 -14.17 -8.22 -26.62
CA LYS A 485 -14.48 -9.50 -27.24
C LYS A 485 -15.52 -10.27 -26.43
N ARG A 486 -16.37 -11.05 -27.10
CA ARG A 486 -17.28 -12.00 -26.45
C ARG A 486 -17.52 -13.22 -27.32
N SER A 487 -17.77 -14.35 -26.67
CA SER A 487 -18.29 -15.56 -27.35
C SER A 487 -19.75 -15.41 -27.67
N VAL A 488 -20.13 -15.75 -28.88
CA VAL A 488 -21.53 -15.86 -29.30
C VAL A 488 -21.80 -17.24 -29.89
N HIS A 489 -23.04 -17.68 -29.82
CA HIS A 489 -23.45 -18.90 -30.49
C HIS A 489 -23.34 -18.74 -32.01
N HIS A 490 -22.71 -19.69 -32.67
CA HIS A 490 -22.50 -19.63 -34.11
C HIS A 490 -22.48 -21.06 -34.70
N GLY A 491 -23.09 -21.27 -35.88
CA GLY A 491 -23.15 -22.60 -36.48
C GLY A 491 -24.19 -23.53 -35.82
N LYS A 492 -23.97 -24.82 -35.97
CA LYS A 492 -24.93 -25.84 -35.60
C LYS A 492 -24.81 -26.26 -34.14
N TRP A 493 -25.92 -26.24 -33.39
CA TRP A 493 -26.05 -26.81 -32.06
C TRP A 493 -26.85 -28.10 -32.14
N VAL A 494 -26.37 -29.15 -31.47
CA VAL A 494 -27.02 -30.46 -31.43
C VAL A 494 -27.22 -30.83 -29.97
N LYS A 495 -28.46 -31.16 -29.61
CA LYS A 495 -28.79 -31.73 -28.29
C LYS A 495 -29.19 -33.18 -28.48
N TYR A 496 -28.73 -34.01 -27.57
CA TYR A 496 -29.04 -35.43 -27.56
C TYR A 496 -30.00 -35.76 -26.41
N ASP A 497 -30.76 -36.81 -26.54
CA ASP A 497 -31.63 -37.32 -25.50
C ASP A 497 -30.78 -38.05 -24.44
N GLU A 498 -31.02 -37.74 -23.18
CA GLU A 498 -30.24 -38.30 -22.06
C GLU A 498 -30.53 -39.81 -21.85
N VAL A 499 -31.69 -40.30 -22.28
CA VAL A 499 -32.09 -41.71 -22.11
C VAL A 499 -31.49 -42.61 -23.19
N ASP A 500 -31.78 -42.31 -24.46
CA ASP A 500 -31.38 -43.19 -25.56
C ASP A 500 -30.18 -42.68 -26.39
N GLY A 501 -29.74 -41.43 -26.20
CA GLY A 501 -28.62 -40.82 -26.93
C GLY A 501 -28.95 -40.40 -28.36
N SER A 502 -30.19 -40.46 -28.73
CA SER A 502 -30.67 -40.01 -30.03
C SER A 502 -30.65 -38.49 -30.15
N VAL A 503 -30.64 -37.95 -31.38
CA VAL A 503 -30.70 -36.49 -31.59
C VAL A 503 -32.08 -35.97 -31.16
N LYS A 504 -32.09 -35.03 -30.21
CA LYS A 504 -33.28 -34.34 -29.71
C LYS A 504 -33.59 -33.06 -30.47
N SER A 505 -32.54 -32.24 -30.74
CA SER A 505 -32.68 -31.06 -31.58
C SER A 505 -31.39 -30.72 -32.31
N GLU A 506 -31.52 -30.04 -33.43
CA GLU A 506 -30.47 -29.36 -34.17
C GLU A 506 -30.93 -27.92 -34.39
N GLU A 507 -30.13 -26.96 -33.89
CA GLU A 507 -30.44 -25.54 -33.96
C GLU A 507 -29.29 -24.84 -34.68
N ASN A 508 -29.58 -23.90 -35.59
CA ASN A 508 -28.56 -23.13 -36.28
C ASN A 508 -28.53 -21.70 -35.76
N TYR A 509 -27.32 -21.20 -35.50
CA TYR A 509 -27.07 -19.86 -34.98
C TYR A 509 -26.12 -19.08 -35.90
N ALA A 510 -26.37 -17.78 -36.03
CA ALA A 510 -25.42 -16.82 -36.58
C ALA A 510 -25.30 -15.65 -35.62
N ASP A 511 -24.06 -15.36 -35.18
CA ASP A 511 -23.67 -14.25 -34.32
C ASP A 511 -24.60 -14.06 -33.08
N GLY A 512 -24.95 -15.19 -32.44
CA GLY A 512 -25.73 -15.23 -31.20
C GLY A 512 -27.24 -15.37 -31.39
N LYS A 513 -27.74 -15.32 -32.61
CA LYS A 513 -29.17 -15.42 -32.91
C LYS A 513 -29.49 -16.71 -33.70
N LEU A 514 -30.66 -17.29 -33.46
CA LEU A 514 -31.15 -18.37 -34.30
C LEU A 514 -31.22 -17.91 -35.76
N ASN A 515 -30.64 -18.68 -36.67
CA ASN A 515 -30.60 -18.33 -38.10
C ASN A 515 -30.55 -19.61 -38.94
N GLY A 516 -31.47 -19.76 -39.87
CA GLY A 516 -31.66 -20.96 -40.67
C GLY A 516 -32.61 -21.95 -40.02
N VAL A 517 -32.59 -23.21 -40.50
CA VAL A 517 -33.51 -24.26 -40.10
C VAL A 517 -33.12 -24.90 -38.78
N SER A 518 -34.00 -24.87 -37.79
CA SER A 518 -33.91 -25.66 -36.56
C SER A 518 -34.84 -26.87 -36.62
N LYS A 519 -34.30 -28.05 -36.29
CA LYS A 519 -35.04 -29.33 -36.32
C LYS A 519 -35.17 -29.89 -34.91
N PHE A 520 -36.35 -30.34 -34.57
CA PHE A 520 -36.63 -31.01 -33.30
C PHE A 520 -37.18 -32.40 -33.64
N TYR A 521 -36.74 -33.41 -32.93
CA TYR A 521 -37.02 -34.79 -33.25
C TYR A 521 -38.02 -35.43 -32.26
N HIS A 522 -38.76 -36.45 -32.69
CA HIS A 522 -39.46 -37.37 -31.81
C HIS A 522 -38.46 -38.26 -31.06
N PRO A 523 -38.81 -38.84 -29.90
CA PRO A 523 -37.97 -39.85 -29.23
C PRO A 523 -37.46 -40.91 -30.23
N GLY A 524 -36.15 -41.25 -30.09
CA GLY A 524 -35.45 -42.11 -31.04
C GLY A 524 -34.69 -41.34 -32.15
N GLY A 525 -34.83 -40.00 -32.24
CA GLY A 525 -33.96 -39.10 -33.01
C GLY A 525 -33.96 -39.23 -34.54
N VAL A 526 -34.82 -40.07 -35.10
CA VAL A 526 -34.88 -40.34 -36.54
C VAL A 526 -35.96 -39.52 -37.25
N ILE A 527 -37.10 -39.37 -36.61
CA ILE A 527 -38.27 -38.70 -37.19
C ILE A 527 -38.34 -37.26 -36.67
N ILE A 528 -38.30 -36.28 -37.57
CA ILE A 528 -38.49 -34.88 -37.24
C ILE A 528 -39.91 -34.70 -36.67
N HIS A 529 -40.01 -34.03 -35.51
CA HIS A 529 -41.26 -33.58 -34.92
C HIS A 529 -41.67 -32.22 -35.50
N ARG A 530 -40.69 -31.28 -35.60
CA ARG A 530 -40.90 -29.97 -36.22
C ARG A 530 -39.59 -29.44 -36.83
N SER A 531 -39.75 -28.71 -37.93
CA SER A 531 -38.70 -27.97 -38.62
C SER A 531 -39.13 -26.52 -38.67
N ILE A 532 -38.30 -25.61 -38.16
CA ILE A 532 -38.63 -24.19 -37.97
C ILE A 532 -37.54 -23.35 -38.60
N ASN A 533 -37.92 -22.39 -39.45
CA ASN A 533 -37.01 -21.43 -40.03
C ASN A 533 -36.91 -20.15 -39.17
N TYR A 534 -35.69 -19.72 -38.96
CA TYR A 534 -35.37 -18.47 -38.26
C TYR A 534 -34.48 -17.58 -39.13
N LYS A 535 -34.66 -16.27 -38.97
CA LYS A 535 -33.74 -15.23 -39.48
C LYS A 535 -33.54 -14.21 -38.40
N ASP A 536 -32.28 -13.98 -38.01
CA ASP A 536 -31.86 -13.01 -36.98
C ASP A 536 -32.60 -13.15 -35.62
N GLY A 537 -32.95 -14.40 -35.25
CA GLY A 537 -33.65 -14.76 -34.02
C GLY A 537 -35.18 -14.74 -34.13
N LEU A 538 -35.72 -14.31 -35.24
CA LEU A 538 -37.16 -14.22 -35.50
C LEU A 538 -37.62 -15.42 -36.36
N LEU A 539 -38.87 -15.91 -36.14
CA LEU A 539 -39.48 -16.86 -37.05
C LEU A 539 -39.64 -16.23 -38.43
N ASP A 540 -39.00 -16.82 -39.44
CA ASP A 540 -39.03 -16.28 -40.80
C ASP A 540 -38.92 -17.45 -41.80
N GLY A 541 -39.85 -17.57 -42.71
CA GLY A 541 -39.99 -18.68 -43.65
C GLY A 541 -40.90 -19.78 -43.14
N GLN A 542 -40.82 -20.95 -43.78
CA GLN A 542 -41.70 -22.09 -43.56
C GLN A 542 -41.34 -22.86 -42.28
N SER A 543 -42.34 -23.14 -41.46
CA SER A 543 -42.27 -24.05 -40.31
C SER A 543 -43.16 -25.25 -40.56
N GLU A 544 -42.62 -26.45 -40.38
CA GLU A 544 -43.29 -27.70 -40.65
C GLU A 544 -43.43 -28.58 -39.42
N PHE A 545 -44.50 -29.32 -39.31
CA PHE A 545 -44.81 -30.18 -38.18
C PHE A 545 -45.12 -31.59 -38.67
N PHE A 546 -44.58 -32.60 -37.98
CA PHE A 546 -44.66 -33.99 -38.39
C PHE A 546 -45.20 -34.91 -37.28
N GLY A 547 -45.94 -35.87 -37.61
CA GLY A 547 -46.38 -36.91 -36.68
C GLY A 547 -45.30 -37.95 -36.41
N ARG A 548 -45.53 -38.84 -35.41
CA ARG A 548 -44.58 -39.89 -35.00
C ARG A 548 -44.19 -40.90 -36.08
N LYS A 549 -44.97 -40.99 -37.21
CA LYS A 549 -44.68 -41.82 -38.38
C LYS A 549 -43.98 -41.04 -39.51
N GLY A 550 -43.57 -39.79 -39.28
CA GLY A 550 -42.94 -38.95 -40.29
C GLY A 550 -43.86 -38.25 -41.26
N ASN A 551 -45.15 -38.48 -41.15
CA ASN A 551 -46.14 -37.82 -42.01
C ASN A 551 -46.29 -36.33 -41.60
N LYS A 552 -46.29 -35.43 -42.59
CA LYS A 552 -46.57 -34.02 -42.38
C LYS A 552 -47.99 -33.83 -41.84
N ILE A 553 -48.12 -33.11 -40.71
CA ILE A 553 -49.41 -32.81 -40.06
C ILE A 553 -49.74 -31.32 -40.14
N GLY A 554 -48.79 -30.48 -40.45
CA GLY A 554 -49.03 -29.06 -40.65
C GLY A 554 -47.81 -28.30 -41.15
N GLU A 555 -48.07 -27.15 -41.70
CA GLU A 555 -47.05 -26.15 -42.03
C GLU A 555 -47.62 -24.76 -41.87
N THR A 556 -46.73 -23.80 -41.59
CA THR A 556 -47.08 -22.37 -41.40
C THR A 556 -45.93 -21.51 -41.88
N ASN A 557 -46.21 -20.53 -42.68
CA ASN A 557 -45.20 -19.53 -43.06
C ASN A 557 -45.21 -18.34 -42.11
N TYR A 558 -44.00 -17.86 -41.79
CA TYR A 558 -43.78 -16.69 -40.93
C TYR A 558 -42.93 -15.65 -41.64
N LYS A 559 -43.13 -14.40 -41.26
CA LYS A 559 -42.24 -13.27 -41.55
C LYS A 559 -42.11 -12.44 -40.28
N GLU A 560 -40.88 -12.29 -39.78
CA GLU A 560 -40.58 -11.51 -38.58
C GLU A 560 -41.50 -11.81 -37.37
N ASN A 561 -41.61 -13.12 -37.01
CA ASN A 561 -42.48 -13.67 -35.96
C ASN A 561 -43.99 -13.62 -36.23
N LYS A 562 -44.44 -13.01 -37.31
CA LYS A 562 -45.86 -12.95 -37.66
C LYS A 562 -46.21 -14.00 -38.69
N LYS A 563 -47.35 -14.67 -38.55
CA LYS A 563 -47.84 -15.56 -39.61
C LYS A 563 -48.03 -14.77 -40.90
N HIS A 564 -47.46 -15.26 -42.00
CA HIS A 564 -47.51 -14.57 -43.28
C HIS A 564 -47.48 -15.62 -44.41
N GLY A 565 -48.51 -15.62 -45.27
CA GLY A 565 -48.72 -16.65 -46.27
C GLY A 565 -49.58 -17.82 -45.76
N ASP A 566 -49.33 -19.01 -46.27
CA ASP A 566 -50.16 -20.18 -46.05
C ASP A 566 -49.92 -20.82 -44.68
N MET A 567 -51.00 -21.22 -44.04
CA MET A 567 -51.05 -22.17 -42.94
C MET A 567 -51.93 -23.36 -43.33
N MET A 568 -51.36 -24.56 -43.38
CA MET A 568 -52.00 -25.76 -43.77
C MET A 568 -51.96 -26.86 -42.71
N LEU A 569 -53.04 -27.63 -42.57
CA LEU A 569 -53.08 -28.79 -41.69
C LEU A 569 -53.47 -30.02 -42.53
N PHE A 570 -52.83 -31.11 -42.20
CA PHE A 570 -53.04 -32.37 -42.95
C PHE A 570 -53.55 -33.48 -42.01
N SER A 571 -54.36 -34.37 -42.56
CA SER A 571 -54.80 -35.60 -41.89
C SER A 571 -53.63 -36.59 -41.75
N LYS A 572 -53.78 -37.62 -40.91
CA LYS A 572 -52.79 -38.73 -40.80
C LYS A 572 -52.48 -39.44 -42.14
N LYS A 573 -53.38 -39.34 -43.13
CA LYS A 573 -53.20 -39.90 -44.49
C LYS A 573 -52.66 -38.88 -45.50
N GLY A 574 -52.19 -37.69 -45.04
CA GLY A 574 -51.61 -36.64 -45.88
C GLY A 574 -52.64 -35.76 -46.61
N LYS A 575 -53.96 -35.95 -46.39
CA LYS A 575 -54.99 -35.14 -47.04
C LYS A 575 -55.07 -33.75 -46.36
N LEU A 576 -55.06 -32.66 -47.12
CA LEU A 576 -55.30 -31.32 -46.67
C LEU A 576 -56.67 -31.17 -46.02
N ILE A 577 -56.74 -30.72 -44.75
CA ILE A 577 -57.99 -30.59 -43.97
C ILE A 577 -58.29 -29.20 -43.51
N TYR A 578 -57.26 -28.30 -43.52
CA TYR A 578 -57.43 -26.91 -43.19
C TYR A 578 -56.39 -26.07 -43.94
N HIS A 579 -56.81 -24.96 -44.51
CA HIS A 579 -55.96 -24.05 -45.24
C HIS A 579 -56.42 -22.61 -45.02
N VAL A 580 -55.53 -21.76 -44.49
CA VAL A 580 -55.79 -20.36 -44.21
C VAL A 580 -54.62 -19.55 -44.71
N VAL A 581 -54.89 -18.35 -45.21
CA VAL A 581 -53.86 -17.40 -45.60
C VAL A 581 -53.78 -16.27 -44.57
N TYR A 582 -52.55 -15.93 -44.16
CA TYR A 582 -52.27 -14.82 -43.24
C TYR A 582 -51.45 -13.73 -43.94
N LYS A 583 -51.66 -12.47 -43.53
CA LYS A 583 -50.83 -11.34 -43.89
C LYS A 583 -50.54 -10.54 -42.63
N GLU A 584 -49.24 -10.38 -42.27
CA GLU A 584 -48.78 -9.64 -41.07
C GLU A 584 -49.47 -10.09 -39.76
N GLY A 585 -49.71 -11.40 -39.61
CA GLY A 585 -50.35 -11.99 -38.42
C GLY A 585 -51.89 -12.00 -38.48
N VAL A 586 -52.49 -11.29 -39.43
CA VAL A 586 -53.97 -11.23 -39.59
C VAL A 586 -54.44 -12.28 -40.60
N LYS A 587 -55.48 -13.01 -40.26
CA LYS A 587 -56.12 -13.97 -41.14
C LYS A 587 -56.83 -13.22 -42.25
N THR A 588 -56.50 -13.51 -43.51
CA THR A 588 -57.03 -12.80 -44.66
C THR A 588 -57.99 -13.64 -45.46
N LYS A 589 -57.82 -14.99 -45.50
CA LYS A 589 -58.63 -15.85 -46.32
C LYS A 589 -58.75 -17.28 -45.73
N ASP A 590 -59.92 -17.82 -45.65
CA ASP A 590 -60.20 -19.27 -45.46
C ASP A 590 -60.30 -19.97 -46.82
N VAL A 591 -59.33 -20.84 -47.07
CA VAL A 591 -59.34 -21.63 -48.33
C VAL A 591 -60.08 -22.95 -48.15
N ILE A 592 -59.97 -23.59 -46.98
CA ILE A 592 -60.72 -24.80 -46.59
C ILE A 592 -61.23 -24.60 -45.16
N LYS A 593 -62.56 -24.58 -44.97
CA LYS A 593 -63.24 -24.26 -43.73
C LYS A 593 -63.44 -25.40 -42.73
N LYS A 594 -63.19 -26.64 -43.07
CA LYS A 594 -63.65 -27.77 -42.25
C LYS A 594 -62.57 -28.40 -41.41
N VAL A 595 -62.65 -28.19 -40.10
CA VAL A 595 -61.97 -29.01 -39.09
C VAL A 595 -63.05 -29.69 -38.27
N SER A 596 -63.16 -31.03 -38.35
CA SER A 596 -63.93 -31.76 -37.33
C SER A 596 -63.12 -31.76 -36.03
N TYR A 597 -63.63 -31.09 -35.01
CA TYR A 597 -62.97 -30.88 -33.66
C TYR A 597 -62.62 -32.18 -32.91
N LYS A 598 -62.94 -33.36 -33.43
CA LYS A 598 -62.71 -34.67 -32.78
C LYS A 598 -61.22 -35.10 -32.67
N TYR A 599 -60.25 -34.37 -33.23
CA TYR A 599 -58.88 -34.84 -33.31
C TYR A 599 -57.87 -34.06 -32.39
N PHE A 600 -58.32 -33.04 -31.69
CA PHE A 600 -57.41 -32.20 -30.84
C PHE A 600 -57.72 -32.26 -29.33
N SER A 601 -58.69 -33.10 -28.89
CA SER A 601 -58.83 -33.35 -27.46
C SER A 601 -57.89 -34.50 -27.04
N SER A 602 -56.62 -34.21 -26.84
CA SER A 602 -55.80 -34.99 -25.91
C SER A 602 -56.25 -34.63 -24.51
N LYS A 603 -57.03 -35.49 -23.89
CA LYS A 603 -57.26 -35.46 -22.45
C LYS A 603 -55.92 -35.47 -21.76
N GLY A 604 -55.52 -34.30 -21.21
CA GLY A 604 -54.60 -34.27 -20.08
C GLY A 604 -55.28 -35.04 -18.94
N LYS A 605 -54.81 -36.19 -18.60
CA LYS A 605 -55.00 -36.82 -17.31
C LYS A 605 -53.63 -36.87 -16.64
N LYS A 606 -53.60 -36.21 -15.53
CA LYS A 606 -52.73 -36.12 -14.38
C LYS A 606 -51.41 -36.89 -14.41
#